data_5440c13760f2bd38973c6718436a9617
#
_entry.id   5440c13760f2bd38973c6718436a9617
#
_cell.length_a   1.000
_cell.length_b   1.000
_cell.length_c   1.000
_cell.angle_alpha   90.00
_cell.angle_beta   90.00
_cell.angle_gamma   90.00
#
_symmetry.space_group_name_H-M   'P 1'
#
loop_
_entity.id
_entity.type
_entity.pdbx_description
1 polymer ?
#
loop_
_entity_poly.entity_id
_entity_poly.type
_entity_poly.pdbx_seq_one_letter_code
_entity_poly.pdbx_strand_id
1 'polypeptide(L)'
;TVNSTGNWEIEFPPLQAGGPYSAAISSTDKEILLSDILIGDIWLCSGQSNMEFRLSQAATASADIPEANYSQIRLFNMQPIAYTNNEAWDIQTLENINQLNYFTETSWQKTTPETAKNISAIAYHFGKTIHLEADVPIGLIINAVGGSPAEAWIDRYTLEHHDRLVGMFNNWSRNDFINQWCRERAGKNSELLQNTSQRHPYQ
;
A
#
# COMPACT_ATOMS: atom_id res chain seq x y z
N THR A 1 0.36 28.01 13.26
CA THR A 1 1.63 28.60 13.75
C THR A 1 2.78 28.07 12.91
N VAL A 2 3.79 28.93 12.69
CA VAL A 2 5.04 28.56 12.01
C VAL A 2 6.09 28.28 13.07
N ASN A 3 6.80 27.14 12.98
CA ASN A 3 7.87 26.80 13.91
C ASN A 3 9.20 27.43 13.48
N SER A 4 10.26 27.28 14.33
CA SER A 4 11.59 27.84 14.07
C SER A 4 12.30 27.26 12.84
N THR A 5 11.84 26.15 12.28
CA THR A 5 12.37 25.51 11.08
C THR A 5 11.61 25.88 9.81
N GLY A 6 10.61 26.76 9.91
CA GLY A 6 9.80 27.20 8.79
C GLY A 6 8.61 26.28 8.46
N ASN A 7 8.43 25.22 9.23
CA ASN A 7 7.25 24.35 9.08
C ASN A 7 6.04 24.97 9.73
N TRP A 8 4.89 24.79 9.13
CA TRP A 8 3.63 25.32 9.64
C TRP A 8 2.56 24.23 9.61
N GLU A 9 1.64 24.33 10.54
CA GLU A 9 0.50 23.45 10.70
C GLU A 9 -0.75 24.28 10.99
N ILE A 10 -1.84 23.92 10.36
CA ILE A 10 -3.18 24.46 10.62
C ILE A 10 -4.09 23.31 10.98
N GLU A 11 -4.67 23.38 12.16
CA GLU A 11 -5.71 22.47 12.60
C GLU A 11 -7.07 23.11 12.32
N PHE A 12 -7.92 22.39 11.59
CA PHE A 12 -9.29 22.82 11.36
C PHE A 12 -10.21 22.32 12.47
N PRO A 13 -11.24 23.07 12.84
CA PRO A 13 -12.29 22.51 13.68
C PRO A 13 -12.95 21.32 12.95
N PRO A 14 -13.64 20.43 13.70
CA PRO A 14 -14.38 19.35 13.07
C PRO A 14 -15.31 19.86 11.97
N LEU A 15 -15.16 19.31 10.78
CA LEU A 15 -15.97 19.63 9.60
C LEU A 15 -16.94 18.50 9.33
N GLN A 16 -18.09 18.83 8.75
CA GLN A 16 -19.02 17.79 8.29
C GLN A 16 -18.44 17.03 7.10
N ALA A 17 -18.70 15.72 7.06
CA ALA A 17 -18.38 14.90 5.91
C ALA A 17 -19.04 15.44 4.63
N GLY A 18 -18.33 15.37 3.52
CA GLY A 18 -18.83 15.86 2.23
C GLY A 18 -17.73 16.47 1.37
N GLY A 19 -18.12 17.33 0.44
CA GLY A 19 -17.26 17.98 -0.54
C GLY A 19 -17.80 17.78 -1.96
N PRO A 20 -17.04 18.22 -3.00
CA PRO A 20 -15.66 18.71 -2.91
C PRO A 20 -15.57 20.14 -2.36
N TYR A 21 -14.63 20.38 -1.49
CA TYR A 21 -14.27 21.69 -0.95
C TYR A 21 -13.02 22.25 -1.63
N SER A 22 -12.78 23.54 -1.41
CA SER A 22 -11.54 24.21 -1.81
C SER A 22 -10.95 24.94 -0.61
N ALA A 23 -9.62 25.01 -0.54
CA ALA A 23 -8.90 25.78 0.46
C ALA A 23 -7.85 26.66 -0.23
N ALA A 24 -7.77 27.92 0.17
CA ALA A 24 -6.73 28.83 -0.27
C ALA A 24 -5.73 29.07 0.87
N ILE A 25 -4.45 28.94 0.56
CA ILE A 25 -3.35 29.23 1.46
C ILE A 25 -2.60 30.41 0.86
N SER A 26 -2.66 31.56 1.54
CA SER A 26 -2.05 32.78 1.04
C SER A 26 -0.96 33.28 1.99
N SER A 27 0.12 33.78 1.40
CA SER A 27 1.16 34.56 2.04
C SER A 27 1.22 35.93 1.37
N THR A 28 2.20 36.75 1.78
CA THR A 28 2.39 38.10 1.19
C THR A 28 2.59 38.06 -0.33
N ASP A 29 3.25 36.99 -0.84
CA ASP A 29 3.74 36.96 -2.22
C ASP A 29 3.23 35.75 -3.02
N LYS A 30 2.53 34.81 -2.37
CA LYS A 30 2.07 33.55 -3.00
C LYS A 30 0.70 33.13 -2.49
N GLU A 31 -0.08 32.61 -3.39
CA GLU A 31 -1.32 31.91 -3.09
C GLU A 31 -1.27 30.50 -3.66
N ILE A 32 -1.69 29.51 -2.87
CA ILE A 32 -1.87 28.12 -3.26
C ILE A 32 -3.34 27.78 -3.10
N LEU A 33 -3.99 27.41 -4.19
CA LEU A 33 -5.36 26.94 -4.18
C LEU A 33 -5.38 25.42 -4.22
N LEU A 34 -5.93 24.81 -3.17
CA LEU A 34 -6.23 23.39 -3.13
C LEU A 34 -7.71 23.20 -3.48
N SER A 35 -8.00 22.34 -4.40
CA SER A 35 -9.36 22.02 -4.85
C SER A 35 -9.63 20.52 -4.75
N ASP A 36 -10.91 20.16 -4.89
CA ASP A 36 -11.35 18.76 -4.88
C ASP A 36 -11.03 18.03 -3.55
N ILE A 37 -11.14 18.74 -2.43
CA ILE A 37 -10.92 18.21 -1.09
C ILE A 37 -12.20 17.56 -0.61
N LEU A 38 -12.12 16.32 -0.13
CA LEU A 38 -13.20 15.61 0.52
C LEU A 38 -12.94 15.51 2.02
N ILE A 39 -14.00 15.63 2.80
CA ILE A 39 -14.01 15.36 4.24
C ILE A 39 -14.80 14.07 4.46
N GLY A 40 -14.18 13.06 5.03
CA GLY A 40 -14.77 11.74 5.22
C GLY A 40 -13.82 10.81 5.97
N ASP A 41 -14.08 9.50 5.90
CA ASP A 41 -13.28 8.50 6.58
C ASP A 41 -12.13 7.99 5.70
N ILE A 42 -10.94 7.84 6.31
CA ILE A 42 -9.78 7.25 5.65
C ILE A 42 -9.49 5.89 6.28
N TRP A 43 -9.39 4.86 5.42
CA TRP A 43 -9.13 3.49 5.83
C TRP A 43 -7.81 2.99 5.27
N LEU A 44 -6.96 2.44 6.15
CA LEU A 44 -5.75 1.73 5.76
C LEU A 44 -6.08 0.26 5.48
N CYS A 45 -5.99 -0.13 4.23
CA CYS A 45 -6.20 -1.50 3.74
C CYS A 45 -4.84 -2.17 3.58
N SER A 46 -4.39 -2.85 4.63
CA SER A 46 -3.04 -3.40 4.74
C SER A 46 -3.06 -4.92 4.81
N GLY A 47 -2.04 -5.56 4.27
CA GLY A 47 -1.90 -7.01 4.29
C GLY A 47 -1.02 -7.58 3.18
N GLN A 48 -1.17 -8.86 2.93
CA GLN A 48 -0.41 -9.55 1.90
C GLN A 48 -1.34 -10.03 0.76
N SER A 49 -1.14 -11.20 0.19
CA SER A 49 -1.76 -11.69 -1.06
C SER A 49 -3.28 -11.54 -1.15
N ASN A 50 -4.04 -11.76 -0.09
CA ASN A 50 -5.50 -11.57 -0.13
C ASN A 50 -5.88 -10.09 -0.25
N MET A 51 -5.17 -9.20 0.44
CA MET A 51 -5.40 -7.77 0.33
C MET A 51 -4.85 -7.21 -0.99
N GLU A 52 -3.80 -7.79 -1.55
CA GLU A 52 -3.26 -7.40 -2.87
C GLU A 52 -4.12 -7.89 -4.04
N PHE A 53 -4.96 -8.91 -3.83
CA PHE A 53 -5.81 -9.49 -4.86
C PHE A 53 -6.69 -8.43 -5.53
N ARG A 54 -6.45 -8.20 -6.82
CA ARG A 54 -7.02 -7.08 -7.56
C ARG A 54 -8.47 -7.32 -7.94
N LEU A 55 -9.25 -6.24 -8.04
CA LEU A 55 -10.63 -6.30 -8.51
C LEU A 55 -10.74 -6.94 -9.90
N SER A 56 -9.77 -6.72 -10.78
CA SER A 56 -9.71 -7.36 -12.11
C SER A 56 -9.57 -8.89 -12.08
N GLN A 57 -9.17 -9.46 -10.96
CA GLN A 57 -9.02 -10.90 -10.77
C GLN A 57 -10.21 -11.52 -10.04
N ALA A 58 -11.11 -10.70 -9.51
CA ALA A 58 -12.29 -11.17 -8.78
C ALA A 58 -13.34 -11.78 -9.72
N ALA A 59 -14.09 -12.74 -9.23
CA ALA A 59 -15.18 -13.35 -9.99
C ALA A 59 -16.25 -12.35 -10.44
N THR A 60 -16.39 -11.25 -9.70
CA THR A 60 -17.34 -10.16 -9.98
C THR A 60 -16.79 -9.06 -10.88
N ALA A 61 -15.54 -9.16 -11.33
CA ALA A 61 -14.83 -8.11 -12.07
C ALA A 61 -15.62 -7.57 -13.26
N SER A 62 -16.26 -8.44 -14.04
CA SER A 62 -17.02 -8.07 -15.22
C SER A 62 -18.28 -7.23 -14.92
N ALA A 63 -18.83 -7.35 -13.71
CA ALA A 63 -19.96 -6.57 -13.25
C ALA A 63 -19.49 -5.29 -12.50
N ASP A 64 -18.51 -5.42 -11.60
CA ASP A 64 -18.12 -4.33 -10.72
C ASP A 64 -17.27 -3.25 -11.40
N ILE A 65 -16.35 -3.63 -12.29
CA ILE A 65 -15.44 -2.67 -12.92
C ILE A 65 -16.19 -1.63 -13.76
N PRO A 66 -17.13 -1.99 -14.65
CA PRO A 66 -17.87 -0.99 -15.44
C PRO A 66 -18.67 -0.01 -14.59
N GLU A 67 -19.14 -0.47 -13.43
CA GLU A 67 -19.95 0.32 -12.49
C GLU A 67 -19.09 1.13 -11.48
N ALA A 68 -17.77 0.96 -11.49
CA ALA A 68 -16.87 1.60 -10.54
C ALA A 68 -16.64 3.09 -10.85
N ASN A 69 -17.67 3.90 -10.68
CA ASN A 69 -17.61 5.35 -10.91
C ASN A 69 -18.11 6.11 -9.67
N TYR A 70 -17.23 6.17 -8.65
CA TYR A 70 -17.53 6.79 -7.36
C TYR A 70 -16.59 7.97 -7.10
N SER A 71 -17.04 9.18 -7.44
CA SER A 71 -16.20 10.39 -7.27
C SER A 71 -15.87 10.72 -5.82
N GLN A 72 -16.61 10.19 -4.86
CA GLN A 72 -16.40 10.38 -3.43
C GLN A 72 -15.63 9.22 -2.78
N ILE A 73 -15.26 8.17 -3.52
CA ILE A 73 -14.30 7.18 -3.07
C ILE A 73 -12.95 7.51 -3.69
N ARG A 74 -11.95 7.71 -2.87
CA ARG A 74 -10.59 8.06 -3.27
C ARG A 74 -9.63 6.93 -2.96
N LEU A 75 -8.71 6.71 -3.87
CA LEU A 75 -7.76 5.62 -3.87
C LEU A 75 -6.35 6.16 -3.76
N PHE A 76 -5.60 5.72 -2.76
CA PHE A 76 -4.16 5.93 -2.63
C PHE A 76 -3.49 4.55 -2.67
N ASN A 77 -3.14 4.12 -3.87
CA ASN A 77 -2.66 2.76 -4.12
C ASN A 77 -1.13 2.70 -4.09
N MET A 78 -0.57 2.19 -3.00
CA MET A 78 0.88 2.03 -2.80
C MET A 78 1.35 0.78 -3.53
N GLN A 79 2.11 0.95 -4.61
CA GLN A 79 2.67 -0.16 -5.39
C GLN A 79 4.10 -0.43 -4.93
N PRO A 80 4.46 -1.65 -4.52
CA PRO A 80 5.83 -1.98 -4.15
C PRO A 80 6.75 -1.90 -5.38
N ILE A 81 7.98 -1.45 -5.18
CA ILE A 81 9.01 -1.40 -6.23
C ILE A 81 9.62 -2.78 -6.50
N ALA A 82 9.47 -3.72 -5.57
CA ALA A 82 10.00 -5.07 -5.67
C ALA A 82 9.09 -6.06 -4.96
N TYR A 83 9.11 -7.29 -5.44
CA TYR A 83 8.41 -8.42 -4.83
C TYR A 83 9.43 -9.44 -4.32
N THR A 84 9.05 -10.17 -3.27
CA THR A 84 9.84 -11.29 -2.71
C THR A 84 9.70 -12.55 -3.58
N ASN A 85 9.99 -12.42 -4.87
CA ASN A 85 10.10 -13.55 -5.78
C ASN A 85 11.56 -14.05 -5.85
N ASN A 86 11.78 -15.15 -6.52
CA ASN A 86 13.11 -15.76 -6.65
C ASN A 86 14.05 -15.03 -7.63
N GLU A 87 13.68 -13.87 -8.11
CA GLU A 87 14.50 -13.07 -9.01
C GLU A 87 15.41 -12.15 -8.19
N ALA A 88 16.67 -12.07 -8.57
CA ALA A 88 17.58 -11.12 -7.99
C ALA A 88 17.16 -9.70 -8.37
N TRP A 89 17.13 -8.82 -7.38
CA TRP A 89 16.86 -7.40 -7.64
C TRP A 89 18.06 -6.74 -8.29
N ASP A 90 17.81 -5.80 -9.18
CA ASP A 90 18.85 -4.96 -9.74
C ASP A 90 19.42 -3.97 -8.71
N ILE A 91 20.55 -3.35 -9.05
CA ILE A 91 21.28 -2.43 -8.14
C ILE A 91 20.38 -1.24 -7.76
N GLN A 92 19.61 -0.70 -8.70
CA GLN A 92 18.76 0.46 -8.43
C GLN A 92 17.63 0.12 -7.45
N THR A 93 17.03 -1.06 -7.59
CA THR A 93 16.02 -1.56 -6.65
C THR A 93 16.62 -1.72 -5.25
N LEU A 94 17.82 -2.30 -5.14
CA LEU A 94 18.52 -2.45 -3.86
C LEU A 94 18.86 -1.09 -3.22
N GLU A 95 19.31 -0.12 -3.98
CA GLU A 95 19.57 1.24 -3.51
C GLU A 95 18.32 1.92 -2.98
N ASN A 96 17.20 1.80 -3.69
CA ASN A 96 15.91 2.34 -3.25
C ASN A 96 15.45 1.69 -1.94
N ILE A 97 15.53 0.37 -1.83
CA ILE A 97 15.19 -0.36 -0.60
C ILE A 97 16.07 0.08 0.58
N ASN A 98 17.38 0.24 0.35
CA ASN A 98 18.31 0.71 1.38
C ASN A 98 18.02 2.15 1.84
N GLN A 99 17.38 2.95 1.01
CA GLN A 99 16.91 4.30 1.33
C GLN A 99 15.47 4.32 1.88
N LEU A 100 14.87 3.16 2.15
CA LEU A 100 13.50 2.98 2.62
C LEU A 100 12.43 3.40 1.59
N ASN A 101 12.78 3.48 0.32
CA ASN A 101 11.87 3.78 -0.78
C ASN A 101 11.24 2.48 -1.29
N TYR A 102 10.31 1.92 -0.54
CA TYR A 102 9.69 0.62 -0.83
C TYR A 102 8.58 0.68 -1.88
N PHE A 103 8.04 1.87 -2.13
CA PHE A 103 6.87 2.06 -2.99
C PHE A 103 7.14 3.07 -4.08
N THR A 104 6.49 2.89 -5.22
CA THR A 104 6.47 3.91 -6.28
C THR A 104 5.70 5.13 -5.80
N GLU A 105 6.09 6.30 -6.31
CA GLU A 105 5.35 7.54 -6.06
C GLU A 105 3.89 7.38 -6.52
N THR A 106 2.96 7.77 -5.69
CA THR A 106 1.53 7.70 -5.97
C THR A 106 0.80 8.94 -5.46
N SER A 107 -0.43 9.12 -5.89
CA SER A 107 -1.30 10.22 -5.48
C SER A 107 -2.74 9.75 -5.32
N TRP A 108 -3.55 10.55 -4.65
CA TRP A 108 -4.98 10.31 -4.53
C TRP A 108 -5.66 10.33 -5.90
N GLN A 109 -6.41 9.28 -6.20
CA GLN A 109 -7.15 9.13 -7.45
C GLN A 109 -8.65 8.94 -7.18
N LYS A 110 -9.50 9.38 -8.11
CA LYS A 110 -10.94 9.06 -8.10
C LYS A 110 -11.14 7.60 -8.46
N THR A 111 -12.16 6.99 -7.88
CA THR A 111 -12.58 5.65 -8.30
C THR A 111 -13.30 5.74 -9.64
N THR A 112 -12.68 5.16 -10.64
CA THR A 112 -13.21 4.99 -12.00
C THR A 112 -12.99 3.54 -12.43
N PRO A 113 -13.62 3.05 -13.50
CA PRO A 113 -13.33 1.72 -14.02
C PRO A 113 -11.84 1.45 -14.24
N GLU A 114 -11.11 2.49 -14.66
CA GLU A 114 -9.68 2.39 -14.95
C GLU A 114 -8.83 2.27 -13.69
N THR A 115 -9.14 3.03 -12.65
CA THR A 115 -8.39 2.99 -11.40
C THR A 115 -8.79 1.80 -10.52
N ALA A 116 -10.08 1.46 -10.49
CA ALA A 116 -10.63 0.39 -9.66
C ALA A 116 -10.11 -1.00 -10.05
N LYS A 117 -9.89 -1.28 -11.33
CA LYS A 117 -9.45 -2.60 -11.80
C LYS A 117 -8.13 -3.07 -11.17
N ASN A 118 -7.28 -2.13 -10.76
CA ASN A 118 -5.92 -2.40 -10.29
C ASN A 118 -5.77 -2.34 -8.77
N ILE A 119 -6.84 -2.07 -8.02
CA ILE A 119 -6.80 -2.03 -6.56
C ILE A 119 -7.30 -3.33 -5.94
N SER A 120 -7.07 -3.47 -4.65
CA SER A 120 -7.60 -4.54 -3.82
C SER A 120 -9.11 -4.72 -4.01
N ALA A 121 -9.56 -5.93 -4.36
CA ALA A 121 -10.99 -6.25 -4.42
C ALA A 121 -11.68 -6.09 -3.06
N ILE A 122 -11.00 -6.52 -1.98
CA ILE A 122 -11.51 -6.40 -0.60
C ILE A 122 -11.67 -4.92 -0.25
N ALA A 123 -10.64 -4.10 -0.48
CA ALA A 123 -10.70 -2.67 -0.20
C ALA A 123 -11.81 -1.97 -1.01
N TYR A 124 -11.95 -2.32 -2.29
CA TYR A 124 -13.00 -1.77 -3.14
C TYR A 124 -14.40 -2.06 -2.61
N HIS A 125 -14.72 -3.33 -2.35
CA HIS A 125 -16.04 -3.71 -1.85
C HIS A 125 -16.33 -3.13 -0.47
N PHE A 126 -15.34 -3.14 0.43
CA PHE A 126 -15.43 -2.54 1.75
C PHE A 126 -15.75 -1.04 1.65
N GLY A 127 -14.94 -0.28 0.92
CA GLY A 127 -15.12 1.16 0.79
C GLY A 127 -16.43 1.54 0.08
N LYS A 128 -16.81 0.80 -0.98
CA LYS A 128 -18.10 0.96 -1.68
C LYS A 128 -19.27 0.75 -0.75
N THR A 129 -19.25 -0.31 0.05
CA THR A 129 -20.35 -0.62 0.98
C THR A 129 -20.51 0.48 2.02
N ILE A 130 -19.42 0.91 2.68
CA ILE A 130 -19.49 1.98 3.68
C ILE A 130 -19.98 3.29 3.05
N HIS A 131 -19.42 3.66 1.89
CA HIS A 131 -19.86 4.87 1.19
C HIS A 131 -21.34 4.89 0.91
N LEU A 132 -21.88 3.78 0.39
CA LEU A 132 -23.31 3.70 0.01
C LEU A 132 -24.25 3.64 1.22
N GLU A 133 -23.82 3.04 2.34
CA GLU A 133 -24.67 2.90 3.54
C GLU A 133 -24.59 4.12 4.46
N ALA A 134 -23.43 4.74 4.59
CA ALA A 134 -23.21 5.87 5.49
C ALA A 134 -23.32 7.23 4.80
N ASP A 135 -23.32 7.28 3.47
CA ASP A 135 -23.33 8.50 2.64
C ASP A 135 -22.18 9.45 3.01
N VAL A 136 -20.98 8.89 3.23
CA VAL A 136 -19.77 9.66 3.54
C VAL A 136 -18.70 9.43 2.49
N PRO A 137 -17.85 10.44 2.18
CA PRO A 137 -16.67 10.23 1.35
C PRO A 137 -15.71 9.24 2.01
N ILE A 138 -15.09 8.38 1.21
CA ILE A 138 -14.16 7.34 1.67
C ILE A 138 -12.81 7.49 0.99
N GLY A 139 -11.74 7.52 1.80
CA GLY A 139 -10.36 7.39 1.33
C GLY A 139 -9.84 5.97 1.62
N LEU A 140 -9.32 5.28 0.61
CA LEU A 140 -8.71 3.97 0.75
C LEU A 140 -7.20 4.08 0.50
N ILE A 141 -6.41 3.86 1.53
CA ILE A 141 -4.95 3.70 1.41
C ILE A 141 -4.68 2.20 1.30
N ILE A 142 -4.28 1.74 0.11
CA ILE A 142 -3.99 0.34 -0.13
C ILE A 142 -2.49 0.14 0.01
N ASN A 143 -2.10 -0.62 1.04
CA ASN A 143 -0.73 -1.02 1.33
C ASN A 143 -0.69 -2.54 1.49
N ALA A 144 -0.54 -3.24 0.37
CA ALA A 144 -0.55 -4.69 0.34
C ALA A 144 0.63 -5.21 -0.49
N VAL A 145 1.37 -6.16 0.09
CA VAL A 145 2.54 -6.77 -0.55
C VAL A 145 2.44 -8.29 -0.43
N GLY A 146 2.12 -8.95 -1.52
CA GLY A 146 2.01 -10.41 -1.58
C GLY A 146 3.32 -11.10 -1.21
N GLY A 147 3.22 -12.15 -0.38
CA GLY A 147 4.40 -12.88 0.10
C GLY A 147 5.13 -12.22 1.27
N SER A 148 4.70 -11.06 1.75
CA SER A 148 5.32 -10.43 2.92
C SER A 148 5.07 -11.27 4.18
N PRO A 149 6.11 -11.50 5.02
CA PRO A 149 5.95 -12.20 6.29
C PRO A 149 5.28 -11.29 7.33
N ALA A 150 4.78 -11.89 8.42
CA ALA A 150 4.11 -11.14 9.49
C ALA A 150 5.01 -10.05 10.11
N GLU A 151 6.29 -10.31 10.19
CA GLU A 151 7.29 -9.41 10.75
C GLU A 151 7.44 -8.11 9.95
N ALA A 152 7.15 -8.13 8.65
CA ALA A 152 7.16 -6.92 7.82
C ALA A 152 6.06 -5.90 8.21
N TRP A 153 5.08 -6.32 9.02
CA TRP A 153 3.96 -5.50 9.49
C TRP A 153 4.08 -5.10 10.96
N ILE A 154 5.24 -5.39 11.57
CA ILE A 154 5.55 -5.00 12.94
C ILE A 154 6.38 -3.71 12.90
N ASP A 155 6.05 -2.76 13.76
CA ASP A 155 6.79 -1.52 13.86
C ASP A 155 8.26 -1.75 14.29
N ARG A 156 9.13 -0.86 13.83
CA ARG A 156 10.56 -0.97 14.07
C ARG A 156 10.93 -1.00 15.55
N TYR A 157 10.27 -0.21 16.37
CA TYR A 157 10.55 -0.17 17.82
C TYR A 157 10.30 -1.53 18.47
N THR A 158 9.18 -2.16 18.14
CA THR A 158 8.85 -3.51 18.61
C THR A 158 9.90 -4.54 18.14
N LEU A 159 10.32 -4.49 16.88
CA LEU A 159 11.35 -5.39 16.36
C LEU A 159 12.70 -5.23 17.08
N GLU A 160 13.11 -4.00 17.38
CA GLU A 160 14.38 -3.68 18.05
C GLU A 160 14.39 -4.06 19.53
N HIS A 161 13.22 -4.08 20.20
CA HIS A 161 13.12 -4.27 21.65
C HIS A 161 12.54 -5.63 22.05
N HIS A 162 12.19 -6.49 21.09
CA HIS A 162 11.67 -7.81 21.38
C HIS A 162 12.78 -8.88 21.27
N ASP A 163 13.03 -9.64 22.34
CA ASP A 163 14.16 -10.58 22.48
C ASP A 163 14.27 -11.59 21.31
N ARG A 164 13.12 -12.02 20.73
CA ARG A 164 13.09 -12.98 19.63
C ARG A 164 13.26 -12.33 18.26
N LEU A 165 12.94 -11.05 18.12
CA LEU A 165 12.90 -10.35 16.83
C LEU A 165 14.14 -9.50 16.58
N VAL A 166 14.79 -9.00 17.64
CA VAL A 166 15.99 -8.18 17.53
C VAL A 166 17.13 -8.84 16.74
N GLY A 167 17.28 -10.16 16.88
CA GLY A 167 18.28 -10.92 16.13
C GLY A 167 18.02 -10.91 14.63
N MET A 168 16.77 -11.06 14.22
CA MET A 168 16.34 -10.96 12.83
C MET A 168 16.60 -9.55 12.27
N PHE A 169 16.21 -8.53 13.01
CA PHE A 169 16.40 -7.14 12.60
C PHE A 169 17.89 -6.78 12.40
N ASN A 170 18.76 -7.23 13.31
CA ASN A 170 20.20 -6.93 13.25
C ASN A 170 20.95 -7.72 12.17
N ASN A 171 20.45 -8.88 11.76
CA ASN A 171 21.17 -9.81 10.89
C ASN A 171 20.45 -10.10 9.56
N TRP A 172 19.37 -9.41 9.25
CA TRP A 172 18.57 -9.68 8.08
C TRP A 172 19.37 -9.67 6.76
N SER A 173 20.34 -8.76 6.64
CA SER A 173 21.17 -8.63 5.44
C SER A 173 22.22 -9.74 5.27
N ARG A 174 22.47 -10.52 6.32
CA ARG A 174 23.48 -11.60 6.31
C ARG A 174 22.89 -12.97 5.99
N ASN A 175 21.60 -13.07 5.80
CA ASN A 175 20.88 -14.34 5.65
C ASN A 175 21.06 -15.36 6.83
N ASP A 176 21.72 -14.96 7.91
CA ASP A 176 21.96 -15.84 9.05
C ASP A 176 20.68 -16.13 9.83
N PHE A 177 19.68 -15.30 9.63
CA PHE A 177 18.41 -15.36 10.33
C PHE A 177 17.33 -16.12 9.58
N ILE A 178 17.54 -16.41 8.30
CA ILE A 178 16.60 -17.25 7.56
C ILE A 178 16.65 -18.65 8.12
N ASN A 179 15.52 -19.13 8.63
CA ASN A 179 15.40 -20.46 9.19
C ASN A 179 16.02 -21.48 8.21
N GLN A 180 16.83 -22.40 8.73
CA GLN A 180 17.49 -23.44 7.94
C GLN A 180 16.50 -24.20 7.05
N TRP A 181 15.31 -24.47 7.57
CA TRP A 181 14.23 -25.11 6.81
C TRP A 181 13.81 -24.28 5.57
N CYS A 182 13.72 -22.95 5.70
CA CYS A 182 13.37 -22.06 4.56
C CYS A 182 14.48 -22.08 3.50
N ARG A 183 15.75 -22.05 3.93
CA ARG A 183 16.91 -22.14 3.03
C ARG A 183 16.96 -23.46 2.27
N GLU A 184 16.76 -24.56 2.97
CA GLU A 184 16.74 -25.90 2.38
C GLU A 184 15.57 -26.06 1.40
N ARG A 185 14.39 -25.53 1.73
CA ARG A 185 13.23 -25.55 0.85
C ARG A 185 13.43 -24.68 -0.40
N ALA A 186 14.01 -23.50 -0.25
CA ALA A 186 14.35 -22.64 -1.39
C ALA A 186 15.37 -23.33 -2.32
N GLY A 187 16.38 -23.99 -1.76
CA GLY A 187 17.33 -24.80 -2.52
C GLY A 187 16.67 -25.93 -3.30
N LYS A 188 15.83 -26.72 -2.64
CA LYS A 188 15.07 -27.81 -3.29
C LYS A 188 14.14 -27.33 -4.38
N ASN A 189 13.44 -26.21 -4.16
CA ASN A 189 12.57 -25.63 -5.17
C ASN A 189 13.38 -25.14 -6.40
N SER A 190 14.55 -24.55 -6.19
CA SER A 190 15.44 -24.14 -7.27
C SER A 190 15.95 -25.34 -8.09
N GLU A 191 16.31 -26.43 -7.45
CA GLU A 191 16.72 -27.69 -8.13
C GLU A 191 15.57 -28.30 -8.93
N LEU A 192 14.35 -28.34 -8.37
CA LEU A 192 13.16 -28.84 -9.05
C LEU A 192 12.81 -27.98 -10.27
N LEU A 193 12.95 -26.67 -10.18
CA LEU A 193 12.68 -25.73 -11.29
C LEU A 193 13.70 -25.85 -12.42
N GLN A 194 14.97 -26.15 -12.11
CA GLN A 194 15.98 -26.41 -13.13
C GLN A 194 15.71 -27.72 -13.88
N ASN A 195 15.02 -28.66 -13.24
CA ASN A 195 14.72 -29.99 -13.79
C ASN A 195 13.32 -30.10 -14.43
N THR A 196 12.45 -29.11 -14.24
CA THR A 196 11.09 -29.09 -14.81
C THR A 196 10.89 -27.83 -15.63
N SER A 197 10.57 -27.98 -16.91
CA SER A 197 10.20 -26.88 -17.80
C SER A 197 8.83 -26.24 -17.48
N GLN A 198 8.21 -26.61 -16.38
CA GLN A 198 6.92 -26.08 -15.94
C GLN A 198 7.10 -25.21 -14.69
N ARG A 199 6.73 -23.94 -14.81
CA ARG A 199 6.59 -23.06 -13.64
C ARG A 199 5.47 -23.60 -12.74
N HIS A 200 5.75 -23.71 -11.46
CA HIS A 200 4.72 -24.02 -10.47
C HIS A 200 3.68 -22.86 -10.43
N PRO A 201 2.35 -23.15 -10.41
CA PRO A 201 1.31 -22.12 -10.46
C PRO A 201 1.33 -21.12 -9.29
N TYR A 202 2.19 -21.33 -8.30
CA TYR A 202 2.35 -20.45 -7.14
C TYR A 202 3.75 -19.81 -7.04
N GLN A 203 4.44 -19.72 -8.16
CA GLN A 203 5.71 -18.99 -8.29
C GLN A 203 5.61 -17.86 -9.28
#